data_32282419116b877c24a09a8cdcb0d525
#
_entry.id   32282419116b877c24a09a8cdcb0d525
#
_cell.length_a   1.000
_cell.length_b   1.000
_cell.length_c   1.000
_cell.angle_alpha   90.00
_cell.angle_beta   90.00
_cell.angle_gamma   90.00
#
_symmetry.space_group_name_H-M   'P 1'
#
loop_
_entity.id
_entity.type
_entity.pdbx_description
1 polymer ?
#
loop_
_entity_poly.entity_id
_entity_poly.type
_entity_poly.pdbx_seq_one_letter_code
_entity_poly.pdbx_strand_id
1 'polypeptide(L)'
;SIILAHFVRPWQGILCYEEAHIEVDECGAPTFYSGGAKLMPLPGRGAKIDTEALRARIAGIRRDVHQVQPAAVSITNATEYGLAWRPQEIGAISEIAKGADMKLHMDGARFANAVAFLGCAPADVTWRAGVDALSFGFTKNGAMMAEAIVFFGGSGGAGVRELKKRGGHLLSKGRFVAAQIRAMLTDDLWLTNARAANAGAAKLAAACGGRLMHPVEANELFVRLTAEEAAKLRGAGFDFYDWGDGAARLVVSWDQDAEAVAPLAAAIGAL
;
A
#
# COMPACT_ATOMS: atom_id res chain seq x y z
N SER A 1 -2.54 -0.78 -11.02
CA SER A 1 -3.45 -0.72 -12.20
C SER A 1 -3.46 -2.00 -13.05
N ILE A 2 -2.31 -2.59 -13.50
CA ILE A 2 -2.26 -3.75 -14.43
C ILE A 2 -2.92 -5.02 -13.84
N ILE A 3 -2.68 -5.34 -12.57
CA ILE A 3 -3.32 -6.50 -11.91
C ILE A 3 -4.84 -6.34 -11.88
N LEU A 4 -5.32 -5.17 -11.50
CA LEU A 4 -6.75 -4.88 -11.45
C LEU A 4 -7.39 -4.97 -12.84
N ALA A 5 -6.71 -4.41 -13.87
CA ALA A 5 -7.16 -4.56 -15.25
C ALA A 5 -7.21 -6.02 -15.76
N HIS A 6 -6.39 -6.91 -15.17
CA HIS A 6 -6.46 -8.34 -15.44
C HIS A 6 -7.66 -9.02 -14.75
N PHE A 7 -8.00 -8.58 -13.53
CA PHE A 7 -9.04 -9.19 -12.72
C PHE A 7 -10.47 -8.77 -13.10
N VAL A 8 -10.63 -7.59 -13.70
CA VAL A 8 -11.95 -7.05 -13.99
C VAL A 8 -12.21 -6.83 -15.47
N ARG A 9 -13.48 -6.79 -15.84
CA ARG A 9 -13.95 -6.37 -17.16
C ARG A 9 -14.37 -4.90 -17.13
N PRO A 10 -14.40 -4.20 -18.29
CA PRO A 10 -14.74 -2.77 -18.34
C PRO A 10 -16.04 -2.36 -17.64
N TRP A 11 -17.02 -3.27 -17.57
CA TRP A 11 -18.33 -3.06 -16.95
C TRP A 11 -18.41 -3.55 -15.50
N GLN A 12 -17.32 -4.00 -14.92
CA GLN A 12 -17.25 -4.46 -13.54
C GLN A 12 -16.66 -3.40 -12.59
N GLY A 13 -16.69 -3.70 -11.29
CA GLY A 13 -16.22 -2.81 -10.25
C GLY A 13 -15.07 -3.38 -9.43
N ILE A 14 -14.33 -2.47 -8.80
CA ILE A 14 -13.23 -2.74 -7.87
C ILE A 14 -13.59 -2.06 -6.56
N LEU A 15 -13.78 -2.84 -5.50
CA LEU A 15 -13.99 -2.32 -4.15
C LEU A 15 -12.64 -1.97 -3.52
N CYS A 16 -12.52 -0.79 -2.93
CA CYS A 16 -11.29 -0.32 -2.29
C CYS A 16 -11.64 0.63 -1.12
N TYR A 17 -10.68 0.95 -0.28
CA TYR A 17 -10.83 2.01 0.70
C TYR A 17 -11.00 3.36 0.00
N GLU A 18 -11.76 4.28 0.62
CA GLU A 18 -12.13 5.55 -0.01
C GLU A 18 -10.94 6.49 -0.29
N GLU A 19 -9.86 6.36 0.47
CA GLU A 19 -8.60 7.09 0.23
C GLU A 19 -7.47 6.16 -0.25
N ALA A 20 -7.82 4.99 -0.82
CA ALA A 20 -6.82 4.12 -1.41
C ALA A 20 -6.07 4.84 -2.55
N HIS A 21 -4.77 4.61 -2.67
CA HIS A 21 -3.93 5.20 -3.71
C HIS A 21 -4.53 5.08 -5.12
N ILE A 22 -5.15 3.93 -5.41
CA ILE A 22 -5.82 3.69 -6.71
C ILE A 22 -7.03 4.59 -6.95
N GLU A 23 -7.66 5.13 -5.90
CA GLU A 23 -8.81 6.04 -5.98
C GLU A 23 -8.34 7.49 -6.08
N VAL A 24 -7.39 7.90 -5.22
CA VAL A 24 -7.08 9.33 -5.04
C VAL A 24 -5.81 9.79 -5.74
N ASP A 25 -4.81 8.91 -5.97
CA ASP A 25 -3.45 9.31 -6.38
C ASP A 25 -2.94 8.68 -7.70
N GLU A 26 -3.80 7.98 -8.46
CA GLU A 26 -3.41 7.38 -9.75
C GLU A 26 -4.05 8.04 -10.97
N CYS A 27 -4.68 9.20 -10.82
CA CYS A 27 -5.28 9.96 -11.92
C CYS A 27 -6.18 9.10 -12.84
N GLY A 28 -6.95 8.16 -12.25
CA GLY A 28 -7.85 7.27 -12.97
C GLY A 28 -7.17 6.12 -13.74
N ALA A 29 -5.88 5.85 -13.50
CA ALA A 29 -5.16 4.78 -14.20
C ALA A 29 -5.83 3.39 -14.09
N PRO A 30 -6.39 2.94 -12.94
CA PRO A 30 -7.09 1.67 -12.87
C PRO A 30 -8.27 1.59 -13.83
N THR A 31 -9.07 2.64 -13.91
CA THR A 31 -10.21 2.77 -14.85
C THR A 31 -9.73 2.78 -16.30
N PHE A 32 -8.65 3.52 -16.60
CA PHE A 32 -8.08 3.58 -17.94
C PHE A 32 -7.56 2.22 -18.42
N TYR A 33 -6.74 1.54 -17.61
CA TYR A 33 -6.16 0.25 -18.01
C TYR A 33 -7.17 -0.90 -18.06
N SER A 34 -8.23 -0.85 -17.24
CA SER A 34 -9.32 -1.82 -17.29
C SER A 34 -10.33 -1.56 -18.41
N GLY A 35 -10.22 -0.42 -19.10
CA GLY A 35 -11.14 -0.02 -20.17
C GLY A 35 -12.50 0.49 -19.66
N GLY A 36 -12.57 0.95 -18.39
CA GLY A 36 -13.77 1.57 -17.86
C GLY A 36 -14.29 0.99 -16.54
N ALA A 37 -13.59 0.03 -15.92
CA ALA A 37 -14.05 -0.52 -14.64
C ALA A 37 -14.19 0.57 -13.58
N LYS A 38 -15.26 0.48 -12.79
CA LYS A 38 -15.60 1.47 -11.77
C LYS A 38 -14.86 1.20 -10.47
N LEU A 39 -14.19 2.20 -9.90
CA LEU A 39 -13.79 2.16 -8.50
C LEU A 39 -15.03 2.35 -7.61
N MET A 40 -15.10 1.59 -6.53
CA MET A 40 -16.24 1.53 -5.62
C MET A 40 -15.73 1.71 -4.20
N PRO A 41 -15.49 2.98 -3.77
CA PRO A 41 -14.90 3.28 -2.48
C PRO A 41 -15.78 2.84 -1.32
N LEU A 42 -15.12 2.45 -0.24
CA LEU A 42 -15.71 1.98 1.01
C LEU A 42 -15.07 2.71 2.20
N PRO A 43 -15.84 2.99 3.26
CA PRO A 43 -15.31 3.54 4.48
C PRO A 43 -14.47 2.52 5.25
N GLY A 44 -13.68 3.05 6.19
CA GLY A 44 -12.87 2.22 7.08
C GLY A 44 -12.13 3.05 8.12
N ARG A 45 -11.15 2.44 8.76
CA ARG A 45 -10.28 3.11 9.75
C ARG A 45 -8.82 2.81 9.47
N GLY A 46 -7.98 3.85 9.50
CA GLY A 46 -6.54 3.69 9.25
C GLY A 46 -6.24 3.15 7.86
N ALA A 47 -7.05 3.53 6.89
CA ALA A 47 -7.02 3.05 5.51
C ALA A 47 -7.23 1.52 5.37
N LYS A 48 -7.90 0.90 6.35
CA LYS A 48 -8.38 -0.49 6.25
C LYS A 48 -9.88 -0.47 5.97
N ILE A 49 -10.32 -1.23 4.98
CA ILE A 49 -11.74 -1.40 4.65
C ILE A 49 -12.49 -2.00 5.83
N ASP A 50 -13.62 -1.40 6.19
CA ASP A 50 -14.54 -1.98 7.17
C ASP A 50 -15.25 -3.20 6.58
N THR A 51 -15.17 -4.35 7.26
CA THR A 51 -15.73 -5.62 6.79
C THR A 51 -17.26 -5.60 6.72
N GLU A 52 -17.93 -4.89 7.60
CA GLU A 52 -19.40 -4.78 7.59
C GLU A 52 -19.84 -3.86 6.44
N ALA A 53 -19.11 -2.75 6.19
CA ALA A 53 -19.35 -1.90 5.04
C ALA A 53 -19.14 -2.68 3.71
N LEU A 54 -18.10 -3.53 3.65
CA LEU A 54 -17.85 -4.39 2.50
C LEU A 54 -19.02 -5.36 2.27
N ARG A 55 -19.49 -6.06 3.31
CA ARG A 55 -20.64 -6.97 3.25
C ARG A 55 -21.92 -6.24 2.83
N ALA A 56 -22.21 -5.12 3.46
CA ALA A 56 -23.40 -4.31 3.16
C ALA A 56 -23.39 -3.79 1.72
N ARG A 57 -22.21 -3.35 1.24
CA ARG A 57 -22.04 -2.88 -0.14
C ARG A 57 -22.35 -3.98 -1.15
N ILE A 58 -21.81 -5.19 -0.94
CA ILE A 58 -22.04 -6.34 -1.82
C ILE A 58 -23.51 -6.75 -1.79
N ALA A 59 -24.11 -6.85 -0.60
CA ALA A 59 -25.51 -7.25 -0.44
C ALA A 59 -26.50 -6.24 -1.06
N GLY A 60 -26.15 -4.95 -1.06
CA GLY A 60 -26.97 -3.88 -1.62
C GLY A 60 -26.93 -3.78 -3.16
N ILE A 61 -26.06 -4.53 -3.84
CA ILE A 61 -25.97 -4.52 -5.30
C ILE A 61 -26.95 -5.55 -5.87
N ARG A 62 -27.90 -5.09 -6.67
CA ARG A 62 -28.80 -6.00 -7.40
C ARG A 62 -28.00 -6.76 -8.46
N ARG A 63 -28.24 -8.06 -8.55
CA ARG A 63 -27.61 -8.93 -9.55
C ARG A 63 -28.37 -8.87 -10.88
N ASP A 64 -28.31 -7.69 -11.52
CA ASP A 64 -28.91 -7.45 -12.83
C ASP A 64 -27.95 -6.61 -13.72
N VAL A 65 -28.30 -6.41 -14.97
CA VAL A 65 -27.50 -5.71 -15.98
C VAL A 65 -27.45 -4.19 -15.77
N HIS A 66 -28.27 -3.64 -14.89
CA HIS A 66 -28.35 -2.20 -14.64
C HIS A 66 -27.32 -1.71 -13.63
N GLN A 67 -26.73 -2.61 -12.84
CA GLN A 67 -25.74 -2.24 -11.83
C GLN A 67 -24.38 -2.88 -12.10
N VAL A 68 -23.33 -2.10 -11.84
CA VAL A 68 -21.96 -2.58 -11.89
C VAL A 68 -21.77 -3.69 -10.85
N GLN A 69 -21.33 -4.85 -11.30
CA GLN A 69 -21.01 -5.98 -10.43
C GLN A 69 -19.55 -5.92 -10.02
N PRO A 70 -19.19 -5.92 -8.73
CA PRO A 70 -17.80 -5.93 -8.31
C PRO A 70 -17.17 -7.28 -8.66
N ALA A 71 -15.89 -7.28 -9.06
CA ALA A 71 -15.13 -8.47 -9.41
C ALA A 71 -13.78 -8.54 -8.70
N ALA A 72 -13.38 -7.45 -8.02
CA ALA A 72 -12.15 -7.41 -7.23
C ALA A 72 -12.33 -6.54 -5.98
N VAL A 73 -11.57 -6.90 -4.94
CA VAL A 73 -11.28 -6.06 -3.78
C VAL A 73 -9.79 -5.73 -3.82
N SER A 74 -9.44 -4.48 -3.54
CA SER A 74 -8.04 -4.03 -3.43
C SER A 74 -7.78 -3.48 -2.03
N ILE A 75 -6.74 -3.99 -1.37
CA ILE A 75 -6.22 -3.50 -0.09
C ILE A 75 -4.76 -3.07 -0.26
N THR A 76 -4.27 -2.22 0.62
CA THR A 76 -2.87 -1.74 0.61
C THR A 76 -2.15 -2.17 1.89
N ASN A 77 -0.98 -2.81 1.80
CA ASN A 77 -0.19 -3.24 2.96
C ASN A 77 1.31 -2.86 2.80
N ALA A 78 1.90 -1.96 3.62
CA ALA A 78 1.22 -1.16 4.65
C ALA A 78 0.22 -0.18 4.03
N THR A 79 -0.81 0.19 4.82
CA THR A 79 -1.89 1.08 4.35
C THR A 79 -1.39 2.49 4.07
N GLU A 80 -2.21 3.32 3.46
CA GLU A 80 -1.94 4.74 3.16
C GLU A 80 -1.65 5.58 4.42
N TYR A 81 -2.07 5.09 5.59
CA TYR A 81 -1.79 5.68 6.90
C TYR A 81 -0.71 4.95 7.70
N GLY A 82 0.07 4.07 7.05
CA GLY A 82 1.19 3.37 7.64
C GLY A 82 0.84 2.25 8.61
N LEU A 83 -0.40 1.75 8.60
CA LEU A 83 -0.80 0.59 9.39
C LEU A 83 -0.58 -0.71 8.61
N ALA A 84 -0.33 -1.79 9.32
CA ALA A 84 -0.17 -3.11 8.71
C ALA A 84 -1.43 -3.97 8.89
N TRP A 85 -1.92 -4.56 7.81
CA TRP A 85 -2.95 -5.60 7.87
C TRP A 85 -2.39 -6.88 8.47
N ARG A 86 -3.05 -7.43 9.49
CA ARG A 86 -2.71 -8.73 10.07
C ARG A 86 -3.26 -9.86 9.21
N PRO A 87 -2.66 -11.07 9.27
CA PRO A 87 -3.15 -12.23 8.52
C PRO A 87 -4.65 -12.49 8.69
N GLN A 88 -5.16 -12.37 9.90
CA GLN A 88 -6.58 -12.59 10.23
C GLN A 88 -7.49 -11.52 9.62
N GLU A 89 -7.06 -10.26 9.60
CA GLU A 89 -7.80 -9.16 8.98
C GLU A 89 -7.88 -9.35 7.46
N ILE A 90 -6.76 -9.74 6.82
CA ILE A 90 -6.72 -10.06 5.38
C ILE A 90 -7.63 -11.27 5.10
N GLY A 91 -7.57 -12.30 5.94
CA GLY A 91 -8.41 -13.49 5.83
C GLY A 91 -9.90 -13.14 5.84
N ALA A 92 -10.33 -12.25 6.72
CA ALA A 92 -11.72 -11.80 6.77
C ALA A 92 -12.17 -11.10 5.49
N ILE A 93 -11.34 -10.22 4.92
CA ILE A 93 -11.60 -9.61 3.60
C ILE A 93 -11.64 -10.66 2.49
N SER A 94 -10.69 -11.61 2.52
CA SER A 94 -10.60 -12.68 1.52
C SER A 94 -11.83 -13.59 1.54
N GLU A 95 -12.33 -13.96 2.71
CA GLU A 95 -13.55 -14.78 2.85
C GLU A 95 -14.76 -14.09 2.22
N ILE A 96 -14.93 -12.78 2.48
CA ILE A 96 -16.02 -11.99 1.90
C ILE A 96 -15.86 -11.93 0.37
N ALA A 97 -14.65 -11.63 -0.11
CA ALA A 97 -14.37 -11.53 -1.54
C ALA A 97 -14.65 -12.87 -2.26
N LYS A 98 -14.14 -13.98 -1.73
CA LYS A 98 -14.36 -15.33 -2.29
C LYS A 98 -15.83 -15.74 -2.26
N GLY A 99 -16.55 -15.43 -1.17
CA GLY A 99 -17.98 -15.70 -1.06
C GLY A 99 -18.83 -14.97 -2.12
N ALA A 100 -18.28 -13.92 -2.72
CA ALA A 100 -18.92 -13.15 -3.80
C ALA A 100 -18.23 -13.32 -5.17
N ASP A 101 -17.38 -14.35 -5.32
CA ASP A 101 -16.63 -14.66 -6.56
C ASP A 101 -15.74 -13.50 -7.05
N MET A 102 -15.14 -12.79 -6.11
CA MET A 102 -14.21 -11.68 -6.38
C MET A 102 -12.77 -12.07 -6.10
N LYS A 103 -11.84 -11.40 -6.78
CA LYS A 103 -10.40 -11.50 -6.56
C LYS A 103 -9.93 -10.51 -5.50
N LEU A 104 -8.95 -10.91 -4.68
CA LEU A 104 -8.29 -10.04 -3.72
C LEU A 104 -6.91 -9.63 -4.24
N HIS A 105 -6.77 -8.33 -4.52
CA HIS A 105 -5.50 -7.68 -4.84
C HIS A 105 -4.93 -7.02 -3.60
N MET A 106 -3.60 -7.11 -3.43
CA MET A 106 -2.85 -6.33 -2.45
C MET A 106 -1.88 -5.39 -3.15
N ASP A 107 -2.02 -4.10 -2.89
CA ASP A 107 -0.96 -3.14 -3.16
C ASP A 107 0.12 -3.28 -2.08
N GLY A 108 1.30 -3.61 -2.50
CA GLY A 108 2.47 -3.83 -1.65
C GLY A 108 3.59 -2.82 -1.93
N ALA A 109 3.26 -1.57 -2.24
CA ALA A 109 4.26 -0.50 -2.41
C ALA A 109 5.20 -0.37 -1.21
N ARG A 110 4.69 -0.70 0.01
CA ARG A 110 5.47 -0.80 1.26
C ARG A 110 5.33 -2.17 1.93
N PHE A 111 5.17 -3.21 1.15
CA PHE A 111 5.01 -4.58 1.65
C PHE A 111 6.15 -5.02 2.56
N ALA A 112 7.39 -4.66 2.21
CA ALA A 112 8.56 -4.93 3.03
C ALA A 112 8.43 -4.38 4.46
N ASN A 113 7.96 -3.13 4.59
CA ASN A 113 7.77 -2.47 5.88
C ASN A 113 6.68 -3.16 6.72
N ALA A 114 5.57 -3.56 6.11
CA ALA A 114 4.52 -4.31 6.79
C ALA A 114 5.02 -5.67 7.29
N VAL A 115 5.72 -6.44 6.45
CA VAL A 115 6.29 -7.74 6.83
C VAL A 115 7.34 -7.59 7.94
N ALA A 116 8.22 -6.59 7.84
CA ALA A 116 9.24 -6.31 8.84
C ALA A 116 8.62 -5.93 10.20
N PHE A 117 7.54 -5.14 10.20
CA PHE A 117 6.80 -4.78 11.42
C PHE A 117 6.11 -5.97 12.05
N LEU A 118 5.41 -6.77 11.25
CA LEU A 118 4.64 -7.92 11.73
C LEU A 118 5.52 -9.08 12.20
N GLY A 119 6.76 -9.17 11.74
CA GLY A 119 7.69 -10.25 12.07
C GLY A 119 7.20 -11.64 11.61
N CYS A 120 6.34 -11.70 10.59
CA CYS A 120 5.76 -12.92 10.06
C CYS A 120 6.37 -13.32 8.70
N ALA A 121 6.10 -14.52 8.24
CA ALA A 121 6.49 -14.90 6.88
C ALA A 121 5.67 -14.09 5.85
N PRO A 122 6.27 -13.66 4.73
CA PRO A 122 5.54 -12.97 3.65
C PRO A 122 4.30 -13.74 3.16
N ALA A 123 4.38 -15.07 3.19
CA ALA A 123 3.27 -15.96 2.84
C ALA A 123 2.04 -15.81 3.75
N ASP A 124 2.24 -15.47 5.02
CA ASP A 124 1.15 -15.37 6.00
C ASP A 124 0.25 -14.16 5.76
N VAL A 125 0.80 -13.09 5.19
CA VAL A 125 0.08 -11.86 4.82
C VAL A 125 -0.21 -11.76 3.32
N THR A 126 -0.04 -12.86 2.58
CA THR A 126 -0.38 -12.93 1.16
C THR A 126 -1.24 -14.15 0.85
N TRP A 127 -0.71 -15.13 0.16
CA TRP A 127 -1.51 -16.24 -0.37
C TRP A 127 -2.12 -17.15 0.70
N ARG A 128 -1.50 -17.30 1.87
CA ARG A 128 -2.10 -18.05 3.00
C ARG A 128 -3.30 -17.32 3.59
N ALA A 129 -3.27 -15.99 3.59
CA ALA A 129 -4.40 -15.16 3.98
C ALA A 129 -5.43 -14.96 2.85
N GLY A 130 -5.15 -15.52 1.67
CA GLY A 130 -6.09 -15.58 0.55
C GLY A 130 -5.98 -14.47 -0.47
N VAL A 131 -4.87 -13.73 -0.51
CA VAL A 131 -4.55 -12.77 -1.58
C VAL A 131 -4.32 -13.52 -2.89
N ASP A 132 -4.96 -13.06 -3.98
CA ASP A 132 -4.80 -13.62 -5.32
C ASP A 132 -3.61 -13.02 -6.07
N ALA A 133 -3.33 -11.74 -5.88
CA ALA A 133 -2.17 -11.07 -6.47
C ALA A 133 -1.63 -9.93 -5.63
N LEU A 134 -0.32 -9.73 -5.71
CA LEU A 134 0.44 -8.69 -5.02
C LEU A 134 1.17 -7.81 -6.04
N SER A 135 1.01 -6.49 -5.91
CA SER A 135 1.95 -5.51 -6.46
C SER A 135 3.12 -5.40 -5.48
N PHE A 136 4.23 -6.10 -5.74
CA PHE A 136 5.36 -6.13 -4.81
C PHE A 136 6.33 -4.99 -5.13
N GLY A 137 6.34 -3.96 -4.28
CA GLY A 137 7.16 -2.77 -4.42
C GLY A 137 8.59 -2.92 -3.92
N PHE A 138 9.56 -2.48 -4.73
CA PHE A 138 10.96 -2.41 -4.34
C PHE A 138 11.51 -0.98 -4.42
N THR A 139 10.92 -0.11 -5.22
CA THR A 139 11.40 1.25 -5.46
C THR A 139 11.45 2.06 -4.16
N LYS A 140 10.41 2.01 -3.33
CA LYS A 140 10.37 2.70 -2.03
C LYS A 140 11.26 2.07 -0.96
N ASN A 141 11.92 0.96 -1.27
CA ASN A 141 12.71 0.16 -0.34
C ASN A 141 14.19 0.01 -0.76
N GLY A 142 14.66 0.84 -1.70
CA GLY A 142 16.07 0.93 -2.08
C GLY A 142 16.39 0.51 -3.51
N ALA A 143 15.43 -0.04 -4.27
CA ALA A 143 15.63 -0.23 -5.70
C ALA A 143 15.49 1.12 -6.45
N MET A 144 16.25 1.31 -7.51
CA MET A 144 16.17 2.51 -8.33
C MET A 144 14.82 2.61 -9.06
N MET A 145 14.38 1.52 -9.68
CA MET A 145 13.13 1.44 -10.44
C MET A 145 12.78 -0.04 -10.67
N ALA A 146 12.13 -0.67 -9.70
CA ALA A 146 11.77 -2.08 -9.82
C ALA A 146 10.51 -2.40 -9.03
N GLU A 147 9.54 -3.00 -9.71
CA GLU A 147 8.28 -3.50 -9.14
C GLU A 147 7.99 -4.86 -9.73
N ALA A 148 7.42 -5.77 -8.93
CA ALA A 148 7.02 -7.09 -9.39
C ALA A 148 5.51 -7.30 -9.26
N ILE A 149 4.93 -7.99 -10.21
CA ILE A 149 3.57 -8.53 -10.10
C ILE A 149 3.71 -10.00 -9.72
N VAL A 150 3.12 -10.40 -8.59
CA VAL A 150 3.10 -11.78 -8.11
C VAL A 150 1.68 -12.29 -8.08
N PHE A 151 1.39 -13.34 -8.84
CA PHE A 151 0.10 -14.03 -8.83
C PHE A 151 0.19 -15.30 -8.01
N PHE A 152 -0.81 -15.58 -7.20
CA PHE A 152 -0.89 -16.75 -6.34
C PHE A 152 -1.98 -17.73 -6.83
N GLY A 153 -1.80 -19.01 -6.56
CA GLY A 153 -2.82 -20.03 -6.81
C GLY A 153 -3.33 -20.11 -8.26
N GLY A 154 -2.51 -19.70 -9.24
CA GLY A 154 -2.92 -19.71 -10.64
C GLY A 154 -3.84 -18.53 -11.03
N SER A 155 -3.92 -17.49 -10.21
CA SER A 155 -4.74 -16.28 -10.49
C SER A 155 -4.21 -15.45 -11.66
N GLY A 156 -2.92 -15.60 -12.03
CA GLY A 156 -2.35 -15.06 -13.26
C GLY A 156 -2.78 -15.89 -14.48
N GLY A 157 -2.98 -15.24 -15.60
CA GLY A 157 -3.49 -15.94 -16.79
C GLY A 157 -3.12 -15.25 -18.09
N ALA A 158 -3.80 -15.69 -19.16
CA ALA A 158 -3.69 -15.08 -20.47
C ALA A 158 -4.06 -13.60 -20.41
N GLY A 159 -3.36 -12.77 -21.19
CA GLY A 159 -3.60 -11.33 -21.28
C GLY A 159 -2.73 -10.48 -20.36
N VAL A 160 -2.12 -11.01 -19.29
CA VAL A 160 -1.24 -10.21 -18.39
C VAL A 160 -0.03 -9.66 -19.14
N ARG A 161 0.59 -10.45 -20.01
CA ARG A 161 1.76 -10.02 -20.80
C ARG A 161 1.40 -8.94 -21.82
N GLU A 162 0.24 -9.07 -22.42
CA GLU A 162 -0.33 -8.11 -23.35
C GLU A 162 -0.69 -6.80 -22.64
N LEU A 163 -1.32 -6.85 -21.46
CA LEU A 163 -1.58 -5.68 -20.61
C LEU A 163 -0.28 -5.00 -20.20
N LYS A 164 0.73 -5.76 -19.77
CA LYS A 164 2.06 -5.24 -19.45
C LYS A 164 2.71 -4.55 -20.65
N LYS A 165 2.60 -5.13 -21.87
CA LYS A 165 3.13 -4.54 -23.09
C LYS A 165 2.40 -3.25 -23.45
N ARG A 166 1.07 -3.26 -23.44
CA ARG A 166 0.23 -2.09 -23.73
C ARG A 166 0.43 -0.96 -22.72
N GLY A 167 0.66 -1.30 -21.45
CA GLY A 167 0.94 -0.35 -20.38
C GLY A 167 2.38 0.25 -20.41
N GLY A 168 3.20 -0.12 -21.39
CA GLY A 168 4.57 0.39 -21.49
C GLY A 168 5.58 -0.27 -20.54
N HIS A 169 5.15 -1.26 -19.75
CA HIS A 169 5.99 -1.90 -18.72
C HIS A 169 6.85 -3.07 -19.23
N LEU A 170 6.79 -3.40 -20.52
CA LEU A 170 7.66 -4.41 -21.12
C LEU A 170 8.89 -3.74 -21.73
N LEU A 171 9.88 -3.46 -20.89
CA LEU A 171 11.15 -2.85 -21.29
C LEU A 171 12.01 -3.83 -22.09
N SER A 172 12.70 -3.34 -23.13
CA SER A 172 13.56 -4.15 -24.00
C SER A 172 14.75 -4.79 -23.26
N LYS A 173 15.22 -4.16 -22.19
CA LYS A 173 16.33 -4.64 -21.34
C LYS A 173 15.85 -4.90 -19.91
N GLY A 174 14.75 -5.63 -19.77
CA GLY A 174 14.14 -5.96 -18.48
C GLY A 174 15.08 -6.66 -17.47
N ARG A 175 16.22 -7.23 -17.95
CA ARG A 175 17.26 -7.81 -17.07
C ARG A 175 17.81 -6.81 -16.06
N PHE A 176 17.86 -5.51 -16.36
CA PHE A 176 18.33 -4.49 -15.41
C PHE A 176 17.33 -4.28 -14.27
N VAL A 177 16.03 -4.36 -14.56
CA VAL A 177 14.98 -4.33 -13.51
C VAL A 177 15.04 -5.62 -12.70
N ALA A 178 15.15 -6.77 -13.37
CA ALA A 178 15.23 -8.07 -12.71
C ALA A 178 16.48 -8.19 -11.81
N ALA A 179 17.61 -7.62 -12.21
CA ALA A 179 18.83 -7.60 -11.39
C ALA A 179 18.63 -6.82 -10.08
N GLN A 180 17.90 -5.72 -10.10
CA GLN A 180 17.57 -4.97 -8.87
C GLN A 180 16.69 -5.82 -7.93
N ILE A 181 15.63 -6.44 -8.45
CA ILE A 181 14.76 -7.32 -7.64
C ILE A 181 15.58 -8.49 -7.06
N ARG A 182 16.44 -9.10 -7.88
CA ARG A 182 17.32 -10.18 -7.40
C ARG A 182 18.24 -9.72 -6.28
N ALA A 183 18.87 -8.55 -6.41
CA ALA A 183 19.72 -7.97 -5.37
C ALA A 183 18.94 -7.74 -4.08
N MET A 184 17.74 -7.17 -4.17
CA MET A 184 16.89 -6.92 -3.01
C MET A 184 16.46 -8.20 -2.28
N LEU A 185 16.22 -9.30 -3.03
CA LEU A 185 15.84 -10.58 -2.45
C LEU A 185 17.03 -11.43 -1.96
N THR A 186 18.26 -11.06 -2.33
CA THR A 186 19.48 -11.75 -1.87
C THR A 186 19.75 -11.36 -0.42
N ASP A 187 20.00 -12.35 0.44
CA ASP A 187 20.32 -12.19 1.86
C ASP A 187 19.33 -11.30 2.62
N ASP A 188 18.06 -11.34 2.23
CA ASP A 188 16.97 -10.57 2.83
C ASP A 188 17.23 -9.05 2.91
N LEU A 189 17.97 -8.48 1.94
CA LEU A 189 18.28 -7.06 1.89
C LEU A 189 17.01 -6.20 1.96
N TRP A 190 15.95 -6.62 1.27
CA TRP A 190 14.65 -5.93 1.29
C TRP A 190 14.03 -5.81 2.69
N LEU A 191 14.21 -6.82 3.56
CA LEU A 191 13.77 -6.78 4.96
C LEU A 191 14.73 -5.96 5.83
N THR A 192 16.02 -6.03 5.55
CA THR A 192 17.03 -5.22 6.24
C THR A 192 16.75 -3.74 6.06
N ASN A 193 16.54 -3.29 4.82
CA ASN A 193 16.18 -1.91 4.50
C ASN A 193 14.86 -1.49 5.17
N ALA A 194 13.84 -2.34 5.11
CA ALA A 194 12.56 -2.06 5.74
C ALA A 194 12.65 -1.94 7.27
N ARG A 195 13.46 -2.79 7.92
CA ARG A 195 13.71 -2.72 9.37
C ARG A 195 14.40 -1.41 9.76
N ALA A 196 15.38 -0.96 8.98
CA ALA A 196 16.08 0.31 9.21
C ALA A 196 15.10 1.49 9.13
N ALA A 197 14.29 1.57 8.07
CA ALA A 197 13.26 2.59 7.90
C ALA A 197 12.22 2.57 9.05
N ASN A 198 11.73 1.38 9.43
CA ASN A 198 10.76 1.23 10.51
C ASN A 198 11.37 1.63 11.88
N ALA A 199 12.66 1.33 12.12
CA ALA A 199 13.35 1.74 13.33
C ALA A 199 13.48 3.27 13.41
N GLY A 200 13.80 3.92 12.31
CA GLY A 200 13.80 5.38 12.21
C GLY A 200 12.42 5.98 12.50
N ALA A 201 11.36 5.40 11.90
CA ALA A 201 9.99 5.83 12.14
C ALA A 201 9.58 5.64 13.61
N ALA A 202 9.94 4.52 14.23
CA ALA A 202 9.66 4.26 15.65
C ALA A 202 10.35 5.29 16.57
N LYS A 203 11.60 5.69 16.24
CA LYS A 203 12.30 6.73 16.97
C LYS A 203 11.61 8.09 16.88
N LEU A 204 11.18 8.48 15.68
CA LEU A 204 10.40 9.71 15.50
C LEU A 204 9.06 9.63 16.25
N ALA A 205 8.38 8.49 16.19
CA ALA A 205 7.12 8.28 16.89
C ALA A 205 7.26 8.48 18.41
N ALA A 206 8.34 7.97 19.00
CA ALA A 206 8.62 8.16 20.42
C ALA A 206 8.81 9.65 20.80
N ALA A 207 9.35 10.47 19.89
CA ALA A 207 9.52 11.90 20.10
C ALA A 207 8.21 12.70 19.90
N CYS A 208 7.26 12.17 19.12
CA CYS A 208 6.00 12.86 18.83
C CYS A 208 5.02 12.89 20.01
N GLY A 209 5.15 12.01 20.99
CA GLY A 209 4.22 11.95 22.13
C GLY A 209 2.77 11.79 21.70
N GLY A 210 1.86 12.61 22.26
CA GLY A 210 0.43 12.61 21.94
C GLY A 210 0.04 13.25 20.60
N ARG A 211 0.99 13.62 19.76
CA ARG A 211 0.77 14.28 18.45
C ARG A 211 0.49 13.30 17.31
N LEU A 212 0.71 12.00 17.51
CA LEU A 212 0.46 11.00 16.48
C LEU A 212 -1.04 10.87 16.18
N MET A 213 -1.39 10.86 14.90
CA MET A 213 -2.77 10.66 14.42
C MET A 213 -3.12 9.18 14.32
N HIS A 214 -2.13 8.35 14.02
CA HIS A 214 -2.27 6.90 13.84
C HIS A 214 -1.12 6.17 14.55
N PRO A 215 -1.29 4.89 14.93
CA PRO A 215 -0.18 4.03 15.31
C PRO A 215 0.86 3.94 14.19
N VAL A 216 2.14 3.82 14.55
CA VAL A 216 3.23 3.72 13.57
C VAL A 216 3.60 2.25 13.42
N GLU A 217 3.19 1.64 12.32
CA GLU A 217 3.37 0.22 12.02
C GLU A 217 4.19 -0.03 10.74
N ALA A 218 4.71 1.04 10.16
CA ALA A 218 5.58 1.01 9.00
C ALA A 218 6.57 2.18 9.09
N ASN A 219 7.02 2.70 7.95
CA ASN A 219 8.02 3.76 7.86
C ASN A 219 7.43 5.16 7.70
N GLU A 220 6.16 5.37 8.00
CA GLU A 220 5.50 6.67 7.86
C GLU A 220 4.68 7.04 9.09
N LEU A 221 4.64 8.34 9.38
CA LEU A 221 3.97 8.93 10.52
C LEU A 221 3.12 10.11 10.08
N PHE A 222 1.99 10.28 10.77
CA PHE A 222 1.12 11.43 10.62
C PHE A 222 1.06 12.16 11.96
N VAL A 223 1.56 13.39 11.97
CA VAL A 223 1.85 14.14 13.20
C VAL A 223 1.08 15.46 13.19
N ARG A 224 0.33 15.76 14.25
CA ARG A 224 -0.29 17.07 14.42
C ARG A 224 0.77 18.11 14.69
N LEU A 225 0.82 19.14 13.86
CA LEU A 225 1.70 20.29 13.99
C LEU A 225 0.90 21.57 13.71
N THR A 226 1.13 22.59 14.51
CA THR A 226 0.67 23.93 14.16
C THR A 226 1.49 24.51 13.00
N ALA A 227 0.98 25.52 12.33
CA ALA A 227 1.73 26.20 11.27
C ALA A 227 3.10 26.75 11.76
N GLU A 228 3.14 27.24 13.01
CA GLU A 228 4.37 27.76 13.63
C GLU A 228 5.37 26.64 13.90
N GLU A 229 4.92 25.50 14.41
CA GLU A 229 5.76 24.32 14.66
C GLU A 229 6.31 23.74 13.35
N ALA A 230 5.47 23.66 12.32
CA ALA A 230 5.91 23.22 10.99
C ALA A 230 6.96 24.18 10.39
N ALA A 231 6.73 25.49 10.51
CA ALA A 231 7.69 26.50 10.06
C ALA A 231 9.02 26.43 10.84
N LYS A 232 8.96 26.19 12.15
CA LYS A 232 10.16 26.01 13.00
C LYS A 232 11.01 24.79 12.55
N LEU A 233 10.36 23.65 12.29
CA LEU A 233 11.03 22.46 11.79
C LEU A 233 11.65 22.68 10.40
N ARG A 234 10.91 23.33 9.48
CA ARG A 234 11.42 23.66 8.15
C ARG A 234 12.58 24.65 8.22
N GLY A 235 12.49 25.64 9.11
CA GLY A 235 13.59 26.59 9.39
C GLY A 235 14.85 25.93 9.95
N ALA A 236 14.71 24.78 10.60
CA ALA A 236 15.82 23.93 11.05
C ALA A 236 16.37 22.98 9.95
N GLY A 237 15.84 23.05 8.73
CA GLY A 237 16.31 22.28 7.58
C GLY A 237 15.61 20.93 7.37
N PHE A 238 14.50 20.66 8.06
CA PHE A 238 13.71 19.45 7.85
C PHE A 238 12.58 19.71 6.86
N ASP A 239 12.35 18.76 5.95
CA ASP A 239 11.28 18.84 4.96
C ASP A 239 10.31 17.67 5.11
N PHE A 240 9.01 17.96 4.89
CA PHE A 240 7.92 16.99 4.99
C PHE A 240 6.68 17.53 4.28
N TYR A 241 5.73 16.64 3.98
CA TYR A 241 4.47 17.01 3.36
C TYR A 241 3.48 17.53 4.39
N ASP A 242 2.77 18.61 4.05
CA ASP A 242 1.56 18.97 4.77
C ASP A 242 0.47 17.92 4.49
N TRP A 243 -0.30 17.56 5.51
CA TRP A 243 -1.34 16.54 5.41
C TRP A 243 -2.63 17.04 6.05
N GLY A 244 -3.60 17.41 5.21
CA GLY A 244 -4.84 18.00 5.68
C GLY A 244 -4.61 19.22 6.59
N ASP A 245 -5.59 19.53 7.42
CA ASP A 245 -5.53 20.69 8.31
C ASP A 245 -4.73 20.39 9.59
N GLY A 246 -3.56 21.01 9.72
CA GLY A 246 -2.75 20.95 10.93
C GLY A 246 -2.05 19.62 11.17
N ALA A 247 -1.70 18.92 10.11
CA ALA A 247 -0.90 17.70 10.18
C ALA A 247 0.27 17.70 9.20
N ALA A 248 1.28 16.91 9.50
CA ALA A 248 2.42 16.62 8.64
C ALA A 248 2.55 15.12 8.42
N ARG A 249 2.89 14.73 7.21
CA ARG A 249 3.27 13.37 6.86
C ARG A 249 4.78 13.28 6.77
N LEU A 250 5.38 12.47 7.64
CA LEU A 250 6.79 12.15 7.67
C LEU A 250 6.99 10.73 7.12
N VAL A 251 7.90 10.56 6.19
CA VAL A 251 8.23 9.25 5.61
C VAL A 251 9.72 9.01 5.79
N VAL A 252 10.06 7.93 6.46
CA VAL A 252 11.46 7.53 6.68
C VAL A 252 11.92 6.65 5.53
N SER A 253 13.01 7.03 4.88
CA SER A 253 13.60 6.26 3.78
C SER A 253 14.36 5.03 4.30
N TRP A 254 14.60 4.07 3.42
CA TRP A 254 15.33 2.84 3.70
C TRP A 254 16.77 3.05 4.17
N ASP A 255 17.37 4.20 3.85
CA ASP A 255 18.71 4.62 4.22
C ASP A 255 18.73 5.60 5.42
N GLN A 256 17.59 5.79 6.07
CA GLN A 256 17.40 6.65 7.25
C GLN A 256 17.03 5.78 8.46
N ASP A 257 18.04 5.25 9.13
CA ASP A 257 17.84 4.48 10.35
C ASP A 257 17.54 5.37 11.58
N ALA A 258 17.49 4.76 12.76
CA ALA A 258 17.23 5.49 14.01
C ALA A 258 18.29 6.55 14.35
N GLU A 259 19.53 6.41 13.90
CA GLU A 259 20.59 7.40 14.11
C GLU A 259 20.43 8.58 13.16
N ALA A 260 20.20 8.33 11.89
CA ALA A 260 20.01 9.34 10.86
C ALA A 260 18.84 10.30 11.17
N VAL A 261 17.75 9.80 11.78
CA VAL A 261 16.57 10.61 12.13
C VAL A 261 16.67 11.26 13.53
N ALA A 262 17.74 11.02 14.29
CA ALA A 262 17.87 11.56 15.65
C ALA A 262 17.79 13.08 15.74
N PRO A 263 18.36 13.87 14.79
CA PRO A 263 18.23 15.33 14.83
C PRO A 263 16.77 15.79 14.70
N LEU A 264 16.00 15.18 13.79
CA LEU A 264 14.57 15.48 13.64
C LEU A 264 13.77 15.07 14.89
N ALA A 265 14.08 13.89 15.46
CA ALA A 265 13.43 13.45 16.70
C ALA A 265 13.67 14.44 17.86
N ALA A 266 14.91 14.93 18.01
CA ALA A 266 15.22 15.95 19.01
C ALA A 266 14.48 17.27 18.76
N ALA A 267 14.38 17.70 17.50
CA ALA A 267 13.64 18.93 17.13
C ALA A 267 12.14 18.81 17.40
N ILE A 268 11.52 17.65 17.11
CA ILE A 268 10.11 17.39 17.43
C ILE A 268 9.87 17.36 18.94
N GLY A 269 10.78 16.71 19.69
CA GLY A 269 10.68 16.64 21.16
C GLY A 269 10.85 18.00 21.87
N ALA A 270 11.37 19.01 21.18
CA ALA A 270 11.54 20.38 21.65
C ALA A 270 10.41 21.36 21.23
N LEU A 271 9.35 20.85 20.58
CA LEU A 271 8.15 21.62 20.23
C LEU A 271 7.23 21.76 21.44
#